data_3584232bc9f2c832dfe849d38287fde5
#
_entry.id   3584232bc9f2c832dfe849d38287fde5
#
_cell.length_a   1.000
_cell.length_b   1.000
_cell.length_c   1.000
_cell.angle_alpha   90.00
_cell.angle_beta   90.00
_cell.angle_gamma   90.00
#
_symmetry.space_group_name_H-M   'P 1'
#
loop_
_entity.id
_entity.type
_entity.pdbx_description
1 polymer ?
#
loop_
_entity_poly.entity_id
_entity_poly.type
_entity_poly.pdbx_seq_one_letter_code
_entity_poly.pdbx_strand_id
1 'polypeptide(L)'
;MKRILVTGATRNIGHEVIRFLFDNNTPNQIIAGVRNISKAKIEFKDYSQIDYVQFDFEDAATFDNSLASIDCIFLLRPPHISDIDKYFDPLIQKIKEKKINQVVFLSVQGAEKSKIIPHNKIEKLITDGGLNYIFLRPGYFMQNLTTIFLKRYSGKTHDNFTCRKGKVQLD
;
A
#
# COMPACT_ATOMS: atom_id res chain seq x y z
N MET A 1 14.93 -17.82 0.98
CA MET A 1 14.41 -16.69 1.80
C MET A 1 14.28 -15.50 0.88
N LYS A 2 13.06 -14.95 0.73
CA LYS A 2 12.80 -13.79 -0.13
C LYS A 2 12.85 -12.51 0.68
N ARG A 3 13.29 -11.43 0.08
CA ARG A 3 13.30 -10.09 0.67
C ARG A 3 12.08 -9.31 0.17
N ILE A 4 11.19 -8.96 1.08
CA ILE A 4 9.90 -8.32 0.78
C ILE A 4 9.94 -6.87 1.26
N LEU A 5 9.92 -5.91 0.33
CA LEU A 5 9.79 -4.50 0.65
C LEU A 5 8.30 -4.12 0.75
N VAL A 6 7.90 -3.56 1.88
CA VAL A 6 6.56 -3.00 2.07
C VAL A 6 6.65 -1.48 2.05
N THR A 7 6.15 -0.84 0.98
CA THR A 7 6.06 0.63 0.92
C THR A 7 4.90 1.14 1.76
N GLY A 8 4.99 2.38 2.27
CA GLY A 8 3.97 2.91 3.15
C GLY A 8 3.77 2.09 4.43
N ALA A 9 4.84 1.47 4.93
CA ALA A 9 4.86 0.53 6.04
C ALA A 9 4.17 1.05 7.31
N THR A 10 4.31 2.34 7.63
CA THR A 10 3.67 3.00 8.79
C THR A 10 2.25 3.49 8.53
N ARG A 11 1.65 3.14 7.39
CA ARG A 11 0.23 3.42 7.09
C ARG A 11 -0.63 2.21 7.45
N ASN A 12 -1.92 2.45 7.68
CA ASN A 12 -2.85 1.40 8.15
C ASN A 12 -2.67 0.05 7.45
N ILE A 13 -2.63 0.04 6.12
CA ILE A 13 -2.54 -1.21 5.36
C ILE A 13 -1.13 -1.76 5.37
N GLY A 14 -0.10 -0.92 5.18
CA GLY A 14 1.29 -1.37 5.23
C GLY A 14 1.65 -1.97 6.59
N HIS A 15 1.17 -1.36 7.67
CA HIS A 15 1.33 -1.88 9.03
C HIS A 15 0.67 -3.27 9.19
N GLU A 16 -0.58 -3.43 8.73
CA GLU A 16 -1.28 -4.71 8.79
C GLU A 16 -0.62 -5.80 7.94
N VAL A 17 -0.07 -5.43 6.77
CA VAL A 17 0.70 -6.37 5.93
C VAL A 17 1.94 -6.85 6.68
N ILE A 18 2.70 -5.93 7.29
CA ILE A 18 3.88 -6.28 8.09
C ILE A 18 3.49 -7.18 9.26
N ARG A 19 2.45 -6.78 10.02
CA ARG A 19 1.94 -7.57 11.15
C ARG A 19 1.58 -8.98 10.71
N PHE A 20 0.80 -9.12 9.65
CA PHE A 20 0.39 -10.43 9.15
C PHE A 20 1.58 -11.30 8.71
N LEU A 21 2.54 -10.71 8.01
CA LEU A 21 3.75 -11.43 7.59
C LEU A 21 4.58 -11.88 8.79
N PHE A 22 4.69 -11.05 9.82
CA PHE A 22 5.40 -11.35 11.06
C PHE A 22 4.70 -12.45 11.87
N ASP A 23 3.39 -12.30 12.14
CA ASP A 23 2.60 -13.22 12.94
C ASP A 23 2.55 -14.65 12.34
N ASN A 24 2.64 -14.75 11.01
CA ASN A 24 2.67 -16.05 10.32
C ASN A 24 4.08 -16.65 10.18
N ASN A 25 5.08 -16.10 10.86
CA ASN A 25 6.46 -16.60 10.86
C ASN A 25 6.96 -16.93 9.45
N THR A 26 6.72 -16.05 8.49
CA THR A 26 7.15 -16.31 7.11
C THR A 26 8.68 -16.44 7.06
N PRO A 27 9.23 -17.36 6.28
CA PRO A 27 10.69 -17.51 6.15
C PRO A 27 11.32 -16.35 5.35
N ASN A 28 10.59 -15.27 5.16
CA ASN A 28 10.99 -14.14 4.35
C ASN A 28 11.47 -12.99 5.23
N GLN A 29 12.45 -12.24 4.73
CA GLN A 29 12.93 -11.01 5.34
C GLN A 29 11.97 -9.86 5.01
N ILE A 30 11.40 -9.24 6.04
CA ILE A 30 10.47 -8.13 5.90
C ILE A 30 11.26 -6.81 5.97
N ILE A 31 11.07 -5.93 4.99
CA ILE A 31 11.75 -4.64 4.92
C ILE A 31 10.70 -3.55 4.88
N ALA A 32 10.66 -2.71 5.90
CA ALA A 32 9.76 -1.57 5.97
C ALA A 32 10.33 -0.38 5.20
N GLY A 33 9.70 -0.02 4.08
CA GLY A 33 10.00 1.19 3.31
C GLY A 33 9.33 2.40 3.94
N VAL A 34 10.11 3.30 4.53
CA VAL A 34 9.61 4.42 5.34
C VAL A 34 10.39 5.71 5.09
N ARG A 35 9.73 6.86 5.24
CA ARG A 35 10.39 8.18 5.14
C ARG A 35 11.25 8.51 6.36
N ASN A 36 10.85 8.02 7.54
CA ASN A 36 11.57 8.26 8.79
C ASN A 36 11.77 6.96 9.56
N ILE A 37 13.01 6.45 9.51
CA ILE A 37 13.38 5.18 10.12
C ILE A 37 13.27 5.22 11.65
N SER A 38 13.64 6.34 12.29
CA SER A 38 13.61 6.45 13.75
C SER A 38 12.18 6.34 14.29
N LYS A 39 11.22 7.00 13.63
CA LYS A 39 9.80 6.88 13.99
C LYS A 39 9.26 5.47 13.73
N ALA A 40 9.63 4.87 12.61
CA ALA A 40 9.19 3.51 12.28
C ALA A 40 9.70 2.47 13.29
N LYS A 41 10.94 2.59 13.76
CA LYS A 41 11.48 1.70 14.81
C LYS A 41 10.70 1.77 16.13
N ILE A 42 10.18 2.94 16.47
CA ILE A 42 9.32 3.09 17.66
C ILE A 42 7.98 2.41 17.44
N GLU A 43 7.39 2.59 16.24
CA GLU A 43 6.09 2.03 15.89
C GLU A 43 6.11 0.50 15.83
N PHE A 44 7.21 -0.07 15.31
CA PHE A 44 7.41 -1.51 15.16
C PHE A 44 8.32 -2.12 16.24
N LYS A 45 8.42 -1.51 17.43
CA LYS A 45 9.32 -1.96 18.53
C LYS A 45 9.10 -3.41 18.94
N ASP A 46 7.88 -3.92 18.81
CA ASP A 46 7.49 -5.25 19.20
C ASP A 46 7.76 -6.32 18.11
N TYR A 47 8.28 -5.89 16.93
CA TYR A 47 8.57 -6.74 15.79
C TYR A 47 10.09 -6.86 15.58
N SER A 48 10.71 -7.87 16.18
CA SER A 48 12.18 -7.99 16.28
C SER A 48 12.91 -8.35 14.98
N GLN A 49 12.21 -8.71 13.91
CA GLN A 49 12.82 -9.23 12.66
C GLN A 49 12.47 -8.37 11.44
N ILE A 50 12.27 -7.08 11.64
CA ILE A 50 11.97 -6.15 10.54
C ILE A 50 13.20 -5.29 10.26
N ASP A 51 13.62 -5.25 9.01
CA ASP A 51 14.58 -4.28 8.51
C ASP A 51 13.90 -3.00 8.06
N TYR A 52 14.64 -1.92 8.04
CA TYR A 52 14.14 -0.60 7.67
C TYR A 52 15.00 -0.01 6.58
N VAL A 53 14.34 0.60 5.59
CA VAL A 53 15.03 1.34 4.55
C VAL A 53 14.32 2.66 4.30
N GLN A 54 15.08 3.70 4.01
CA GLN A 54 14.52 4.98 3.61
C GLN A 54 13.90 4.84 2.22
N PHE A 55 12.62 5.14 2.12
CA PHE A 55 11.86 5.12 0.87
C PHE A 55 10.87 6.29 0.85
N ASP A 56 10.99 7.13 -0.17
CA ASP A 56 10.04 8.21 -0.41
C ASP A 56 9.68 8.26 -1.90
N PHE A 57 8.38 8.23 -2.21
CA PHE A 57 7.91 8.35 -3.59
C PHE A 57 8.29 9.67 -4.25
N GLU A 58 8.44 10.74 -3.45
CA GLU A 58 8.76 12.08 -3.92
C GLU A 58 10.26 12.33 -4.04
N ASP A 59 11.10 11.39 -3.59
CA ASP A 59 12.56 11.44 -3.67
C ASP A 59 13.12 10.18 -4.34
N ALA A 60 13.34 10.28 -5.65
CA ALA A 60 13.87 9.19 -6.47
C ALA A 60 15.29 8.75 -6.04
N ALA A 61 16.06 9.58 -5.34
CA ALA A 61 17.38 9.21 -4.84
C ALA A 61 17.30 8.06 -3.82
N THR A 62 16.15 7.88 -3.16
CA THR A 62 15.93 6.78 -2.21
C THR A 62 15.72 5.42 -2.88
N PHE A 63 15.41 5.37 -4.19
CA PHE A 63 15.01 4.13 -4.87
C PHE A 63 16.17 3.15 -5.03
N ASP A 64 17.37 3.62 -5.38
CA ASP A 64 18.51 2.74 -5.62
C ASP A 64 18.86 1.87 -4.42
N ASN A 65 18.89 2.49 -3.23
CA ASN A 65 19.19 1.78 -1.99
C ASN A 65 18.02 0.94 -1.50
N SER A 66 16.81 1.48 -1.57
CA SER A 66 15.61 0.79 -1.05
C SER A 66 15.21 -0.44 -1.87
N LEU A 67 15.52 -0.45 -3.15
CA LEU A 67 15.22 -1.56 -4.05
C LEU A 67 16.38 -2.56 -4.22
N ALA A 68 17.50 -2.33 -3.51
CA ALA A 68 18.65 -3.23 -3.60
C ALA A 68 18.36 -4.60 -3.01
N SER A 69 18.55 -5.66 -3.83
CA SER A 69 18.35 -7.06 -3.44
C SER A 69 16.93 -7.37 -2.94
N ILE A 70 15.92 -6.69 -3.46
CA ILE A 70 14.51 -6.96 -3.18
C ILE A 70 13.99 -8.00 -4.18
N ASP A 71 13.29 -9.02 -3.68
CA ASP A 71 12.63 -10.04 -4.50
C ASP A 71 11.18 -9.71 -4.80
N CYS A 72 10.49 -9.10 -3.82
CA CYS A 72 9.08 -8.75 -3.93
C CYS A 72 8.84 -7.36 -3.32
N ILE A 73 8.03 -6.56 -3.98
CA ILE A 73 7.59 -5.27 -3.46
C ILE A 73 6.07 -5.25 -3.27
N PHE A 74 5.63 -4.89 -2.05
CA PHE A 74 4.24 -4.53 -1.79
C PHE A 74 4.10 -3.02 -1.97
N LEU A 75 3.42 -2.61 -3.04
CA LEU A 75 3.36 -1.23 -3.49
C LEU A 75 2.03 -0.60 -3.09
N LEU A 76 2.10 0.48 -2.30
CA LEU A 76 0.96 1.28 -1.87
C LEU A 76 1.08 2.69 -2.46
N ARG A 77 0.03 3.16 -3.15
CA ARG A 77 0.00 4.56 -3.61
C ARG A 77 -0.39 5.50 -2.46
N PRO A 78 0.45 6.50 -2.11
CA PRO A 78 0.03 7.56 -1.19
C PRO A 78 -1.14 8.37 -1.77
N PRO A 79 -2.19 8.67 -0.99
CA PRO A 79 -3.38 9.37 -1.50
C PRO A 79 -3.11 10.73 -2.13
N HIS A 80 -2.11 11.45 -1.63
CA HIS A 80 -1.74 12.79 -2.11
C HIS A 80 -0.98 12.79 -3.44
N ILE A 81 -0.43 11.64 -3.86
CA ILE A 81 0.27 11.55 -5.15
C ILE A 81 -0.77 11.38 -6.26
N SER A 82 -0.94 12.42 -7.06
CA SER A 82 -1.82 12.46 -8.24
C SER A 82 -1.04 12.39 -9.56
N ASP A 83 0.16 12.94 -9.60
CA ASP A 83 1.04 12.91 -10.78
C ASP A 83 1.79 11.56 -10.84
N ILE A 84 1.15 10.61 -11.52
CA ILE A 84 1.67 9.24 -11.61
C ILE A 84 2.92 9.19 -12.49
N ASP A 85 2.96 9.95 -13.56
CA ASP A 85 4.10 9.93 -14.49
C ASP A 85 5.36 10.42 -13.79
N LYS A 86 5.25 11.48 -13.00
CA LYS A 86 6.39 12.04 -12.27
C LYS A 86 6.96 11.11 -11.19
N TYR A 87 6.10 10.41 -10.45
CA TYR A 87 6.53 9.70 -9.24
C TYR A 87 6.59 8.18 -9.42
N PHE A 88 5.69 7.60 -10.23
CA PHE A 88 5.63 6.15 -10.40
C PHE A 88 6.42 5.65 -11.62
N ASP A 89 6.52 6.41 -12.70
CA ASP A 89 7.30 5.96 -13.85
C ASP A 89 8.78 5.76 -13.50
N PRO A 90 9.49 6.69 -12.84
CA PRO A 90 10.87 6.44 -12.40
C PRO A 90 11.00 5.25 -11.46
N LEU A 91 10.03 5.05 -10.56
CA LEU A 91 10.02 3.91 -9.64
C LEU A 91 9.88 2.59 -10.40
N ILE A 92 8.93 2.49 -11.34
CA ILE A 92 8.71 1.27 -12.12
C ILE A 92 9.92 0.96 -13.00
N GLN A 93 10.55 1.95 -13.61
CA GLN A 93 11.80 1.77 -14.34
C GLN A 93 12.90 1.22 -13.42
N LYS A 94 13.02 1.75 -12.22
CA LYS A 94 14.02 1.29 -11.25
C LYS A 94 13.73 -0.14 -10.75
N ILE A 95 12.47 -0.50 -10.53
CA ILE A 95 12.04 -1.87 -10.19
C ILE A 95 12.47 -2.84 -11.30
N LYS A 96 12.29 -2.45 -12.56
CA LYS A 96 12.71 -3.24 -13.72
C LYS A 96 14.23 -3.37 -13.81
N GLU A 97 14.98 -2.28 -13.65
CA GLU A 97 16.46 -2.29 -13.64
C GLU A 97 17.01 -3.23 -12.55
N LYS A 98 16.42 -3.18 -11.34
CA LYS A 98 16.81 -4.05 -10.22
C LYS A 98 16.32 -5.50 -10.38
N LYS A 99 15.57 -5.81 -11.44
CA LYS A 99 15.05 -7.15 -11.73
C LYS A 99 14.24 -7.75 -10.59
N ILE A 100 13.40 -6.93 -9.94
CA ILE A 100 12.52 -7.38 -8.86
C ILE A 100 11.52 -8.38 -9.42
N ASN A 101 11.45 -9.57 -8.82
CA ASN A 101 10.70 -10.71 -9.36
C ASN A 101 9.19 -10.52 -9.32
N GLN A 102 8.67 -9.77 -8.32
CA GLN A 102 7.23 -9.68 -8.09
C GLN A 102 6.83 -8.29 -7.57
N VAL A 103 5.82 -7.71 -8.19
CA VAL A 103 5.13 -6.50 -7.69
C VAL A 103 3.73 -6.88 -7.24
N VAL A 104 3.42 -6.65 -5.96
CA VAL A 104 2.06 -6.75 -5.43
C VAL A 104 1.54 -5.33 -5.25
N PHE A 105 0.63 -4.89 -6.09
CA PHE A 105 0.11 -3.52 -6.04
C PHE A 105 -1.29 -3.50 -5.43
N LEU A 106 -1.45 -2.69 -4.37
CA LEU A 106 -2.77 -2.39 -3.84
C LEU A 106 -3.46 -1.35 -4.71
N SER A 107 -4.28 -1.86 -5.61
CA SER A 107 -5.13 -1.08 -6.50
C SER A 107 -6.51 -0.84 -5.87
N VAL A 108 -7.52 -0.59 -6.67
CA VAL A 108 -8.92 -0.42 -6.26
C VAL A 108 -9.85 -1.10 -7.25
N GLN A 109 -11.01 -1.52 -6.78
CA GLN A 109 -12.06 -2.08 -7.66
C GLN A 109 -12.45 -1.07 -8.74
N GLY A 110 -12.55 -1.55 -9.98
CA GLY A 110 -12.89 -0.72 -11.15
C GLY A 110 -11.72 0.06 -11.75
N ALA A 111 -10.50 -0.07 -11.21
CA ALA A 111 -9.33 0.57 -11.81
C ALA A 111 -9.14 0.17 -13.28
N GLU A 112 -9.38 -1.10 -13.61
CA GLU A 112 -9.25 -1.62 -14.97
C GLU A 112 -10.23 -1.01 -15.98
N LYS A 113 -11.36 -0.46 -15.50
CA LYS A 113 -12.44 0.09 -16.33
C LYS A 113 -12.36 1.60 -16.51
N SER A 114 -11.59 2.30 -15.68
CA SER A 114 -11.57 3.76 -15.64
C SER A 114 -10.19 4.34 -15.87
N LYS A 115 -10.00 5.01 -17.00
CA LYS A 115 -8.74 5.72 -17.31
C LYS A 115 -8.49 6.97 -16.43
N ILE A 116 -9.51 7.41 -15.68
CA ILE A 116 -9.43 8.60 -14.82
C ILE A 116 -8.81 8.25 -13.46
N ILE A 117 -8.97 7.01 -13.01
CA ILE A 117 -8.47 6.56 -11.71
C ILE A 117 -6.93 6.44 -11.75
N PRO A 118 -6.19 7.12 -10.86
CA PRO A 118 -4.72 7.06 -10.85
C PRO A 118 -4.15 5.63 -10.79
N HIS A 119 -4.87 4.71 -10.12
CA HIS A 119 -4.48 3.30 -10.03
C HIS A 119 -4.45 2.60 -11.39
N ASN A 120 -5.33 2.96 -12.34
CA ASN A 120 -5.29 2.44 -13.71
C ASN A 120 -3.95 2.76 -14.40
N LYS A 121 -3.47 3.99 -14.23
CA LYS A 121 -2.18 4.41 -14.79
C LYS A 121 -1.02 3.60 -14.21
N ILE A 122 -1.03 3.38 -12.88
CA ILE A 122 0.01 2.57 -12.22
C ILE A 122 -0.06 1.12 -12.69
N GLU A 123 -1.25 0.53 -12.78
CA GLU A 123 -1.41 -0.82 -13.31
C GLU A 123 -0.84 -0.94 -14.72
N LYS A 124 -1.08 0.06 -15.58
CA LYS A 124 -0.52 0.10 -16.94
C LYS A 124 1.01 0.20 -16.92
N LEU A 125 1.59 1.10 -16.14
CA LEU A 125 3.04 1.19 -16.02
C LEU A 125 3.68 -0.13 -15.61
N ILE A 126 3.05 -0.86 -14.68
CA ILE A 126 3.52 -2.18 -14.24
C ILE A 126 3.42 -3.22 -15.36
N THR A 127 2.28 -3.27 -16.06
CA THR A 127 2.06 -4.24 -17.14
C THR A 127 2.94 -3.95 -18.36
N ASP A 128 3.00 -2.69 -18.79
CA ASP A 128 3.80 -2.24 -19.93
C ASP A 128 5.31 -2.38 -19.64
N GLY A 129 5.69 -2.30 -18.37
CA GLY A 129 7.03 -2.58 -17.88
C GLY A 129 7.45 -4.06 -17.99
N GLY A 130 6.51 -4.97 -18.27
CA GLY A 130 6.76 -6.41 -18.36
C GLY A 130 7.11 -7.06 -17.03
N LEU A 131 6.68 -6.46 -15.91
CA LEU A 131 6.91 -6.98 -14.55
C LEU A 131 5.92 -8.10 -14.22
N ASN A 132 6.33 -9.08 -13.40
CA ASN A 132 5.37 -9.99 -12.78
C ASN A 132 4.58 -9.24 -11.71
N TYR A 133 3.25 -9.35 -11.74
CA TYR A 133 2.42 -8.57 -10.84
C TYR A 133 1.25 -9.35 -10.26
N ILE A 134 0.76 -8.85 -9.13
CA ILE A 134 -0.53 -9.17 -8.53
C ILE A 134 -1.21 -7.85 -8.21
N PHE A 135 -2.41 -7.61 -8.76
CA PHE A 135 -3.23 -6.46 -8.41
C PHE A 135 -4.29 -6.86 -7.40
N LEU A 136 -4.19 -6.29 -6.20
CA LEU A 136 -5.22 -6.44 -5.18
C LEU A 136 -6.20 -5.27 -5.37
N ARG A 137 -7.45 -5.58 -5.71
CA ARG A 137 -8.49 -4.58 -6.01
C ARG A 137 -9.65 -4.66 -5.01
N PRO A 138 -9.46 -4.20 -3.78
CA PRO A 138 -10.53 -4.19 -2.79
C PRO A 138 -11.64 -3.24 -3.22
N GLY A 139 -12.90 -3.61 -2.91
CA GLY A 139 -14.06 -2.76 -3.15
C GLY A 139 -14.15 -1.63 -2.14
N TYR A 140 -14.05 -1.96 -0.86
CA TYR A 140 -14.11 -1.00 0.23
C TYR A 140 -13.37 -1.50 1.47
N PHE A 141 -12.66 -0.59 2.13
CA PHE A 141 -12.03 -0.90 3.42
C PHE A 141 -13.01 -0.60 4.55
N MET A 142 -13.38 -1.62 5.32
CA MET A 142 -14.31 -1.48 6.45
C MET A 142 -13.82 -0.48 7.50
N GLN A 143 -12.50 -0.32 7.66
CA GLN A 143 -11.90 0.69 8.53
C GLN A 143 -12.29 2.12 8.16
N ASN A 144 -12.63 2.38 6.90
CA ASN A 144 -13.12 3.69 6.49
C ASN A 144 -14.49 4.03 7.11
N LEU A 145 -15.30 3.03 7.46
CA LEU A 145 -16.55 3.25 8.19
C LEU A 145 -16.29 3.85 9.57
N THR A 146 -15.28 3.33 10.28
CA THR A 146 -14.97 3.78 11.63
C THR A 146 -14.17 5.07 11.65
N THR A 147 -13.25 5.28 10.68
CA THR A 147 -12.37 6.45 10.69
C THR A 147 -12.98 7.68 10.01
N ILE A 148 -13.70 7.49 8.91
CA ILE A 148 -14.28 8.61 8.13
C ILE A 148 -15.67 8.94 8.63
N PHE A 149 -16.54 7.92 8.82
CA PHE A 149 -17.93 8.15 9.19
C PHE A 149 -18.09 8.52 10.67
N LEU A 150 -17.44 7.81 11.61
CA LEU A 150 -17.56 8.16 13.03
C LEU A 150 -17.01 9.56 13.33
N LYS A 151 -15.87 9.96 12.72
CA LYS A 151 -15.36 11.34 12.90
C LYS A 151 -16.29 12.41 12.33
N ARG A 152 -17.04 12.10 11.30
CA ARG A 152 -17.98 13.04 10.67
C ARG A 152 -19.27 13.16 11.47
N TYR A 153 -19.61 12.15 12.28
CA TYR A 153 -20.83 12.10 13.08
C TYR A 153 -20.63 12.40 14.56
N SER A 154 -19.41 12.25 15.11
CA SER A 154 -19.10 12.63 16.50
C SER A 154 -19.13 14.14 16.75
N GLY A 155 -19.28 14.96 15.72
CA GLY A 155 -19.45 16.43 15.84
C GLY A 155 -20.90 16.91 15.70
N LYS A 156 -21.87 16.01 15.50
CA LYS A 156 -23.30 16.34 15.47
C LYS A 156 -24.00 15.56 16.58
N THR A 157 -24.54 16.29 17.53
CA THR A 157 -25.36 15.82 18.64
C THR A 157 -26.37 14.75 18.23
N HIS A 158 -26.50 13.77 19.11
CA HIS A 158 -27.49 12.72 19.12
C HIS A 158 -28.91 13.25 18.85
N ASP A 159 -29.39 13.16 17.63
CA ASP A 159 -30.81 13.07 17.36
C ASP A 159 -31.02 12.50 15.95
N ASN A 160 -31.75 11.37 15.94
CA ASN A 160 -32.29 10.73 14.74
C ASN A 160 -31.39 9.80 13.92
N PHE A 161 -30.88 8.73 14.52
CA PHE A 161 -30.68 7.48 13.81
C PHE A 161 -31.89 6.56 14.00
N THR A 162 -32.96 6.80 13.25
CA THR A 162 -33.97 5.78 13.03
C THR A 162 -33.46 4.82 11.96
N CYS A 163 -33.03 3.65 12.39
CA CYS A 163 -32.76 2.53 11.51
C CYS A 163 -34.08 2.09 10.87
N ARG A 164 -34.40 2.57 9.66
CA ARG A 164 -35.48 1.98 8.87
C ARG A 164 -35.07 0.55 8.54
N LYS A 165 -35.84 -0.42 9.04
CA LYS A 165 -35.75 -1.82 8.60
C LYS A 165 -36.04 -1.90 7.10
N GLY A 166 -35.02 -1.78 6.29
CA GLY A 166 -35.09 -2.08 4.87
C GLY A 166 -34.86 -3.58 4.69
N LYS A 167 -35.81 -4.27 4.08
CA LYS A 167 -35.58 -5.64 3.60
C LYS A 167 -34.45 -5.59 2.56
N VAL A 168 -33.35 -6.30 2.84
CA VAL A 168 -32.36 -6.63 1.83
C VAL A 168 -32.95 -7.76 1.02
N GLN A 169 -33.35 -7.50 -0.22
CA GLN A 169 -33.61 -8.55 -1.22
C GLN A 169 -32.21 -8.93 -1.76
N LEU A 170 -31.83 -10.17 -1.53
CA LEU A 170 -30.71 -10.82 -2.21
C LEU A 170 -31.32 -11.51 -3.44
N ASP A 171 -31.01 -10.99 -4.62
CA ASP A 171 -31.12 -11.71 -5.88
C ASP A 171 -29.79 -12.40 -6.19
#